data_bc625898a8f9989de72c44e4d53be000
#
_entry.id   bc625898a8f9989de72c44e4d53be000
#
_cell.length_a   1.000
_cell.length_b   1.000
_cell.length_c   1.000
_cell.angle_alpha   90.00
_cell.angle_beta   90.00
_cell.angle_gamma   90.00
#
_symmetry.space_group_name_H-M   'P 1'
#
loop_
_entity.id
_entity.type
_entity.pdbx_description
1 polymer ?
#
loop_
_entity_poly.entity_id
_entity_poly.type
_entity_poly.pdbx_seq_one_letter_code
_entity_poly.pdbx_strand_id
1 'polypeptide(L)'
;MSESRRTDVATGTAPEGFADLLEANARYAADNELSGFDGIARAGIAIVTCMDSRIEPLHMLGLTHGDAKIFRNPGGRVTDAALEALVLGVHLLNVRRVLVVPHTRCAMTRFTENELRDRITELSGQDAWWQHFHVVPDQHAALVEDVHRVASHPLIQGRAQVGGFLYDVDTGRLEQLV
;
A
#
# COMPACT_ATOMS: atom_id res chain seq x y z
N MET A 1 40.59 15.67 -2.34
CA MET A 1 39.87 16.70 -1.56
C MET A 1 38.58 16.96 -2.34
N SER A 2 37.48 16.32 -1.94
CA SER A 2 36.17 16.50 -2.55
C SER A 2 35.25 17.11 -1.46
N GLU A 3 34.97 18.39 -1.62
CA GLU A 3 34.06 19.13 -0.74
C GLU A 3 32.62 18.66 -0.99
N SER A 4 32.04 18.02 0.02
CA SER A 4 30.63 17.69 0.12
C SER A 4 29.83 18.99 0.12
N ARG A 5 29.12 19.29 -0.97
CA ARG A 5 28.08 20.33 -0.98
C ARG A 5 26.91 19.87 -0.14
N ARG A 6 26.85 20.33 1.10
CA ARG A 6 25.59 20.37 1.85
C ARG A 6 24.68 21.35 1.14
N THR A 7 23.61 20.84 0.54
CA THR A 7 22.50 21.68 0.09
C THR A 7 21.81 22.21 1.35
N ASP A 8 21.98 23.51 1.64
CA ASP A 8 21.16 24.21 2.62
C ASP A 8 19.70 24.12 2.18
N VAL A 9 18.94 23.28 2.86
CA VAL A 9 17.49 23.31 2.76
C VAL A 9 17.05 24.60 3.43
N ALA A 10 16.53 25.55 2.63
CA ALA A 10 16.02 26.80 3.12
C ALA A 10 15.04 26.53 4.28
N THR A 11 15.31 27.13 5.44
CA THR A 11 14.41 27.15 6.60
C THR A 11 13.23 28.08 6.31
N GLY A 12 12.37 27.69 5.37
CA GLY A 12 11.06 28.29 5.19
C GLY A 12 10.18 27.89 6.37
N THR A 13 9.43 28.83 6.92
CA THR A 13 8.34 28.54 7.86
C THR A 13 7.46 27.43 7.27
N ALA A 14 7.15 26.38 8.05
CA ALA A 14 6.26 25.32 7.60
C ALA A 14 4.96 25.93 7.05
N PRO A 15 4.44 25.42 5.89
CA PRO A 15 3.18 25.89 5.36
C PRO A 15 2.08 25.83 6.44
N GLU A 16 1.26 26.87 6.56
CA GLU A 16 0.09 26.84 7.44
C GLU A 16 -0.74 25.57 7.15
N GLY A 17 -1.11 24.82 8.21
CA GLY A 17 -1.90 23.59 8.09
C GLY A 17 -1.14 22.28 8.32
N PHE A 18 0.20 22.30 8.53
CA PHE A 18 1.00 21.09 8.79
C PHE A 18 1.85 21.19 10.07
N ALA A 19 1.74 22.24 10.84
CA ALA A 19 2.58 22.49 12.03
C ALA A 19 2.41 21.41 13.10
N ASP A 20 1.19 20.97 13.35
CA ASP A 20 0.83 19.88 14.25
C ASP A 20 1.48 18.55 13.88
N LEU A 21 1.51 18.24 12.59
CA LEU A 21 2.13 17.01 12.06
C LEU A 21 3.66 17.06 12.18
N LEU A 22 4.27 18.22 11.93
CA LEU A 22 5.71 18.40 12.10
C LEU A 22 6.14 18.33 13.57
N GLU A 23 5.34 18.88 14.47
CA GLU A 23 5.58 18.74 15.91
C GLU A 23 5.44 17.29 16.37
N ALA A 24 4.42 16.55 15.90
CA ALA A 24 4.26 15.13 16.16
C ALA A 24 5.43 14.32 15.60
N ASN A 25 5.90 14.65 14.39
CA ASN A 25 7.07 14.00 13.77
C ASN A 25 8.36 14.28 14.55
N ALA A 26 8.55 15.47 15.10
CA ALA A 26 9.73 15.77 15.92
C ALA A 26 9.80 14.88 17.18
N ARG A 27 8.66 14.59 17.82
CA ARG A 27 8.58 13.64 18.93
C ARG A 27 8.91 12.21 18.48
N TYR A 28 8.32 11.77 17.37
CA TYR A 28 8.61 10.45 16.78
C TYR A 28 10.10 10.29 16.42
N ALA A 29 10.72 11.32 15.85
CA ALA A 29 12.11 11.29 15.41
C ALA A 29 13.11 11.17 16.59
N ALA A 30 12.74 11.66 17.78
CA ALA A 30 13.57 11.55 18.98
C ALA A 30 13.77 10.10 19.45
N ASP A 31 12.78 9.24 19.17
CA ASP A 31 12.76 7.82 19.56
C ASP A 31 12.96 6.88 18.35
N ASN A 32 13.51 7.38 17.24
CA ASN A 32 13.64 6.59 16.01
C ASN A 32 14.72 5.50 16.12
N GLU A 33 14.26 4.25 16.31
CA GLU A 33 15.12 3.05 16.43
C GLU A 33 15.66 2.54 15.10
N LEU A 34 15.17 3.04 13.94
CA LEU A 34 15.56 2.57 12.61
C LEU A 34 16.66 3.41 11.96
N SER A 35 17.37 4.24 12.74
CA SER A 35 18.49 5.01 12.21
C SER A 35 19.56 4.06 11.63
N GLY A 36 19.91 4.26 10.35
CA GLY A 36 20.89 3.40 9.65
C GLY A 36 20.33 2.06 9.13
N PHE A 37 19.03 1.79 9.30
CA PHE A 37 18.40 0.60 8.73
C PHE A 37 18.41 0.67 7.18
N ASP A 38 18.81 -0.44 6.53
CA ASP A 38 19.01 -0.53 5.08
C ASP A 38 17.72 -0.60 4.25
N GLY A 39 16.56 -0.67 4.94
CA GLY A 39 15.26 -0.74 4.30
C GLY A 39 14.90 -2.11 3.72
N ILE A 40 15.67 -3.17 3.97
CA ILE A 40 15.34 -4.54 3.57
C ILE A 40 14.20 -5.08 4.44
N ALA A 41 13.24 -5.80 3.86
CA ALA A 41 12.14 -6.43 4.62
C ALA A 41 12.70 -7.55 5.50
N ARG A 42 12.77 -7.35 6.84
CA ARG A 42 13.36 -8.32 7.77
C ARG A 42 12.59 -9.65 7.79
N ALA A 43 11.26 -9.60 7.76
CA ALA A 43 10.41 -10.80 7.72
C ALA A 43 10.25 -11.38 6.30
N GLY A 44 10.81 -10.74 5.28
CA GLY A 44 10.71 -11.18 3.89
C GLY A 44 9.29 -11.09 3.31
N ILE A 45 8.48 -10.16 3.79
CA ILE A 45 7.05 -10.03 3.46
C ILE A 45 6.80 -8.77 2.63
N ALA A 46 5.90 -8.87 1.63
CA ALA A 46 5.23 -7.74 1.02
C ALA A 46 3.71 -7.89 1.15
N ILE A 47 3.02 -6.78 1.38
CA ILE A 47 1.57 -6.72 1.52
C ILE A 47 1.03 -5.70 0.53
N VAL A 48 0.12 -6.13 -0.36
CA VAL A 48 -0.70 -5.25 -1.20
C VAL A 48 -2.08 -5.19 -0.56
N THR A 49 -2.50 -4.02 -0.12
CA THR A 49 -3.79 -3.86 0.56
C THR A 49 -4.46 -2.53 0.24
N CYS A 50 -5.67 -2.33 0.76
CA CYS A 50 -6.42 -1.10 0.56
C CYS A 50 -5.83 0.07 1.36
N MET A 51 -6.07 1.29 0.84
CA MET A 51 -5.77 2.55 1.53
C MET A 51 -6.71 2.85 2.71
N ASP A 52 -7.68 2.00 2.99
CA ASP A 52 -8.68 2.14 4.05
C ASP A 52 -8.01 2.33 5.42
N SER A 53 -8.37 3.39 6.13
CA SER A 53 -7.75 3.79 7.41
C SER A 53 -8.01 2.82 8.58
N ARG A 54 -8.93 1.85 8.41
CA ARG A 54 -9.18 0.79 9.41
C ARG A 54 -8.15 -0.34 9.36
N ILE A 55 -7.24 -0.33 8.39
CA ILE A 55 -6.24 -1.39 8.18
C ILE A 55 -4.88 -0.92 8.67
N GLU A 56 -4.32 -1.64 9.64
CA GLU A 56 -2.94 -1.50 10.09
C GLU A 56 -2.13 -2.73 9.65
N PRO A 57 -1.50 -2.69 8.47
CA PRO A 57 -0.99 -3.89 7.80
C PRO A 57 0.08 -4.65 8.56
N LEU A 58 0.88 -3.97 9.37
CA LEU A 58 1.89 -4.63 10.20
C LEU A 58 1.25 -5.26 11.44
N HIS A 59 0.44 -4.50 12.16
CA HIS A 59 -0.17 -4.96 13.41
C HIS A 59 -1.08 -6.17 13.22
N MET A 60 -1.88 -6.21 12.14
CA MET A 60 -2.77 -7.36 11.88
C MET A 60 -2.05 -8.68 11.67
N LEU A 61 -0.74 -8.65 11.39
CA LEU A 61 0.11 -9.83 11.17
C LEU A 61 1.15 -10.04 12.29
N GLY A 62 1.10 -9.25 13.36
CA GLY A 62 2.10 -9.29 14.44
C GLY A 62 3.50 -8.85 14.00
N LEU A 63 3.58 -8.01 12.95
CA LEU A 63 4.81 -7.45 12.41
C LEU A 63 5.09 -6.07 13.00
N THR A 64 6.35 -5.67 12.94
CA THR A 64 6.82 -4.36 13.41
C THR A 64 7.46 -3.56 12.28
N HIS A 65 7.79 -2.30 12.57
CA HIS A 65 8.44 -1.39 11.64
C HIS A 65 9.74 -2.00 11.07
N GLY A 66 9.87 -2.02 9.74
CA GLY A 66 11.01 -2.62 9.03
C GLY A 66 10.82 -4.09 8.60
N ASP A 67 9.79 -4.79 9.07
CA ASP A 67 9.60 -6.21 8.79
C ASP A 67 9.06 -6.48 7.38
N ALA A 68 8.22 -5.61 6.84
CA ALA A 68 7.56 -5.82 5.56
C ALA A 68 7.55 -4.60 4.65
N LYS A 69 7.32 -4.84 3.35
CA LYS A 69 7.00 -3.82 2.36
C LYS A 69 5.49 -3.68 2.26
N ILE A 70 5.00 -2.45 2.36
CA ILE A 70 3.57 -2.17 2.31
C ILE A 70 3.27 -1.34 1.07
N PHE A 71 2.36 -1.85 0.22
CA PHE A 71 1.79 -1.11 -0.88
C PHE A 71 0.28 -0.96 -0.69
N ARG A 72 -0.24 0.26 -0.82
CA ARG A 72 -1.66 0.56 -0.59
C ARG A 72 -2.25 1.35 -1.77
N ASN A 73 -3.44 0.93 -2.20
CA ASN A 73 -4.22 1.64 -3.22
C ASN A 73 -5.73 1.44 -3.00
N PRO A 74 -6.60 2.16 -3.73
CA PRO A 74 -8.03 1.89 -3.68
C PRO A 74 -8.37 0.44 -4.04
N GLY A 75 -9.04 -0.29 -3.13
CA GLY A 75 -9.43 -1.68 -3.33
C GLY A 75 -8.35 -2.74 -3.04
N GLY A 76 -7.11 -2.35 -2.79
CA GLY A 76 -6.01 -3.30 -2.53
C GLY A 76 -5.62 -4.15 -3.74
N ARG A 77 -5.70 -3.58 -4.95
CA ARG A 77 -5.50 -4.27 -6.22
C ARG A 77 -4.02 -4.35 -6.63
N VAL A 78 -3.67 -5.43 -7.30
CA VAL A 78 -2.37 -5.56 -7.96
C VAL A 78 -2.38 -4.79 -9.29
N THR A 79 -2.25 -3.47 -9.22
CA THR A 79 -2.06 -2.59 -10.38
C THR A 79 -0.64 -2.73 -10.95
N ASP A 80 -0.36 -2.11 -12.11
CA ASP A 80 1.00 -2.11 -12.68
C ASP A 80 2.02 -1.53 -11.71
N ALA A 81 1.68 -0.45 -11.00
CA ALA A 81 2.55 0.14 -9.98
C ALA A 81 2.79 -0.79 -8.77
N ALA A 82 1.75 -1.53 -8.34
CA ALA A 82 1.91 -2.53 -7.30
C ALA A 82 2.82 -3.68 -7.77
N LEU A 83 2.64 -4.14 -9.01
CA LEU A 83 3.45 -5.21 -9.59
C LEU A 83 4.93 -4.80 -9.73
N GLU A 84 5.20 -3.59 -10.20
CA GLU A 84 6.56 -3.00 -10.23
C GLU A 84 7.19 -3.01 -8.83
N ALA A 85 6.46 -2.52 -7.81
CA ALA A 85 6.94 -2.52 -6.42
C ALA A 85 7.24 -3.94 -5.90
N LEU A 86 6.42 -4.93 -6.27
CA LEU A 86 6.65 -6.34 -5.91
C LEU A 86 7.89 -6.93 -6.58
N VAL A 87 8.12 -6.62 -7.86
CA VAL A 87 9.34 -7.03 -8.57
C VAL A 87 10.59 -6.48 -7.87
N LEU A 88 10.61 -5.18 -7.57
CA LEU A 88 11.70 -4.56 -6.81
C LEU A 88 11.85 -5.19 -5.42
N GLY A 89 10.74 -5.45 -4.74
CA GLY A 89 10.71 -6.10 -3.43
C GLY A 89 11.37 -7.48 -3.44
N VAL A 90 11.02 -8.31 -4.42
CA VAL A 90 11.55 -9.69 -4.56
C VAL A 90 13.04 -9.70 -4.90
N HIS A 91 13.49 -8.81 -5.79
CA HIS A 91 14.88 -8.83 -6.26
C HIS A 91 15.86 -8.05 -5.40
N LEU A 92 15.41 -6.95 -4.79
CA LEU A 92 16.31 -6.00 -4.12
C LEU A 92 16.06 -5.88 -2.62
N LEU A 93 14.86 -6.25 -2.12
CA LEU A 93 14.43 -5.93 -0.77
C LEU A 93 14.05 -7.18 0.07
N ASN A 94 14.56 -8.35 -0.31
CA ASN A 94 14.41 -9.63 0.40
C ASN A 94 12.98 -10.16 0.51
N VAL A 95 12.03 -9.74 -0.33
CA VAL A 95 10.67 -10.28 -0.29
C VAL A 95 10.65 -11.73 -0.77
N ARG A 96 10.04 -12.63 0.03
CA ARG A 96 9.86 -14.05 -0.23
C ARG A 96 8.42 -14.51 -0.12
N ARG A 97 7.57 -13.69 0.50
CA ARG A 97 6.12 -13.92 0.63
C ARG A 97 5.37 -12.65 0.27
N VAL A 98 4.37 -12.79 -0.60
CA VAL A 98 3.49 -11.70 -1.02
C VAL A 98 2.07 -12.02 -0.58
N LEU A 99 1.46 -11.11 0.16
CA LEU A 99 0.07 -11.16 0.56
C LEU A 99 -0.72 -10.11 -0.23
N VAL A 100 -1.78 -10.56 -0.92
CA VAL A 100 -2.79 -9.66 -1.53
C VAL A 100 -4.00 -9.66 -0.61
N VAL A 101 -4.31 -8.49 -0.03
CA VAL A 101 -5.24 -8.37 1.10
C VAL A 101 -6.30 -7.30 0.83
N PRO A 102 -7.35 -7.59 0.04
CA PRO A 102 -8.59 -6.81 0.08
C PRO A 102 -9.29 -6.94 1.43
N HIS A 103 -10.37 -6.17 1.63
CA HIS A 103 -11.06 -6.16 2.91
C HIS A 103 -12.58 -6.07 2.76
N THR A 104 -13.32 -6.53 3.77
CA THR A 104 -14.78 -6.40 3.81
C THR A 104 -15.21 -4.92 3.82
N ARG A 105 -16.39 -4.61 3.28
CA ARG A 105 -16.97 -3.26 3.23
C ARG A 105 -16.08 -2.21 2.54
N CYS A 106 -15.31 -2.64 1.54
CA CYS A 106 -14.51 -1.71 0.74
C CYS A 106 -15.43 -0.78 -0.09
N ALA A 107 -15.10 0.51 -0.12
CA ALA A 107 -15.87 1.46 -0.94
C ALA A 107 -15.84 1.09 -2.43
N MET A 108 -14.74 0.53 -2.92
CA MET A 108 -14.57 0.15 -4.33
C MET A 108 -15.46 -1.03 -4.77
N THR A 109 -16.10 -1.75 -3.84
CA THR A 109 -17.07 -2.82 -4.14
C THR A 109 -18.51 -2.32 -4.19
N ARG A 110 -18.78 -1.05 -3.84
CA ARG A 110 -20.14 -0.51 -3.66
C ARG A 110 -20.63 0.31 -4.83
N PHE A 111 -19.74 0.75 -5.69
CA PHE A 111 -20.04 1.67 -6.78
C PHE A 111 -19.63 1.08 -8.11
N THR A 112 -20.35 1.44 -9.15
CA THR A 112 -19.87 1.38 -10.51
C THR A 112 -18.92 2.55 -10.79
N GLU A 113 -18.10 2.44 -11.82
CA GLU A 113 -17.21 3.53 -12.21
C GLU A 113 -17.97 4.79 -12.61
N ASN A 114 -19.12 4.64 -13.26
CA ASN A 114 -19.96 5.77 -13.66
C ASN A 114 -20.57 6.50 -12.44
N GLU A 115 -21.08 5.76 -11.46
CA GLU A 115 -21.58 6.37 -10.20
C GLU A 115 -20.49 7.15 -9.46
N LEU A 116 -19.23 6.68 -9.48
CA LEU A 116 -18.13 7.44 -8.89
C LEU A 116 -17.82 8.72 -9.68
N ARG A 117 -17.81 8.64 -11.01
CA ARG A 117 -17.60 9.81 -11.88
C ARG A 117 -18.69 10.86 -11.67
N ASP A 118 -19.94 10.45 -11.70
CA ASP A 118 -21.09 11.35 -11.47
C ASP A 118 -20.98 12.04 -10.12
N ARG A 119 -20.71 11.26 -9.06
CA ARG A 119 -20.60 11.79 -7.70
C ARG A 119 -19.42 12.76 -7.55
N ILE A 120 -18.28 12.47 -8.15
CA ILE A 120 -17.10 13.34 -8.08
C ILE A 120 -17.35 14.61 -8.90
N THR A 121 -17.98 14.50 -10.06
CA THR A 121 -18.40 15.65 -10.88
C THR A 121 -19.33 16.58 -10.08
N GLU A 122 -20.33 16.01 -9.41
CA GLU A 122 -21.27 16.77 -8.57
C GLU A 122 -20.53 17.48 -7.40
N LEU A 123 -19.66 16.77 -6.68
CA LEU A 123 -18.97 17.31 -5.51
C LEU A 123 -17.88 18.33 -5.85
N SER A 124 -17.19 18.14 -6.95
CA SER A 124 -16.05 19.00 -7.35
C SER A 124 -16.45 20.15 -8.26
N GLY A 125 -17.59 20.05 -8.94
CA GLY A 125 -17.98 20.95 -10.03
C GLY A 125 -17.12 20.80 -11.28
N GLN A 126 -16.29 19.76 -11.38
CA GLN A 126 -15.41 19.46 -12.51
C GLN A 126 -15.82 18.15 -13.17
N ASP A 127 -15.75 18.07 -14.50
CA ASP A 127 -15.99 16.84 -15.23
C ASP A 127 -14.96 15.75 -14.85
N ALA A 128 -15.44 14.63 -14.32
CA ALA A 128 -14.62 13.49 -13.92
C ALA A 128 -14.69 12.31 -14.91
N TRP A 129 -15.32 12.46 -16.09
CA TRP A 129 -15.51 11.38 -17.04
C TRP A 129 -14.22 10.85 -17.68
N TRP A 130 -13.19 11.63 -17.72
CA TRP A 130 -11.85 11.24 -18.17
C TRP A 130 -11.07 10.40 -17.14
N GLN A 131 -11.48 10.43 -15.85
CA GLN A 131 -10.79 9.71 -14.78
C GLN A 131 -11.24 8.25 -14.73
N HIS A 132 -10.26 7.34 -14.68
CA HIS A 132 -10.51 5.93 -14.41
C HIS A 132 -10.48 5.63 -12.93
N PHE A 133 -11.46 4.86 -12.45
CA PHE A 133 -11.54 4.33 -11.09
C PHE A 133 -11.60 2.82 -11.13
N HIS A 134 -10.66 2.17 -10.47
CA HIS A 134 -10.59 0.71 -10.40
C HIS A 134 -11.64 0.17 -9.41
N VAL A 135 -12.91 0.12 -9.82
CA VAL A 135 -13.98 -0.51 -9.03
C VAL A 135 -13.83 -2.04 -9.03
N VAL A 136 -14.36 -2.68 -7.99
CA VAL A 136 -14.20 -4.12 -7.76
C VAL A 136 -15.57 -4.75 -7.57
N PRO A 137 -16.33 -5.04 -8.66
CA PRO A 137 -17.68 -5.58 -8.56
C PRO A 137 -17.74 -7.01 -7.98
N ASP A 138 -16.71 -7.81 -8.21
CA ASP A 138 -16.53 -9.13 -7.62
C ASP A 138 -15.15 -9.20 -6.95
N GLN A 139 -15.16 -9.10 -5.62
CA GLN A 139 -13.93 -9.04 -4.84
C GLN A 139 -13.17 -10.37 -4.82
N HIS A 140 -13.88 -11.50 -4.84
CA HIS A 140 -13.25 -12.81 -4.85
C HIS A 140 -12.58 -13.08 -6.21
N ALA A 141 -13.28 -12.86 -7.32
CA ALA A 141 -12.72 -13.00 -8.66
C ALA A 141 -11.50 -12.08 -8.84
N ALA A 142 -11.59 -10.83 -8.40
CA ALA A 142 -10.50 -9.87 -8.44
C ALA A 142 -9.27 -10.33 -7.62
N LEU A 143 -9.48 -10.94 -6.45
CA LEU A 143 -8.41 -11.48 -5.64
C LEU A 143 -7.71 -12.66 -6.32
N VAL A 144 -8.47 -13.59 -6.91
CA VAL A 144 -7.91 -14.73 -7.67
C VAL A 144 -7.08 -14.23 -8.86
N GLU A 145 -7.59 -13.25 -9.61
CA GLU A 145 -6.87 -12.62 -10.72
C GLU A 145 -5.56 -11.97 -10.27
N ASP A 146 -5.61 -11.17 -9.19
CA ASP A 146 -4.47 -10.46 -8.65
C ASP A 146 -3.37 -11.43 -8.13
N VAL A 147 -3.75 -12.48 -7.42
CA VAL A 147 -2.82 -13.53 -6.96
C VAL A 147 -2.18 -14.23 -8.16
N HIS A 148 -2.99 -14.63 -9.15
CA HIS A 148 -2.48 -15.27 -10.37
C HIS A 148 -1.51 -14.35 -11.11
N ARG A 149 -1.85 -13.06 -11.25
CA ARG A 149 -1.02 -12.04 -11.91
C ARG A 149 0.38 -11.93 -11.29
N VAL A 150 0.46 -11.95 -9.95
CA VAL A 150 1.74 -11.91 -9.25
C VAL A 150 2.48 -13.25 -9.37
N ALA A 151 1.80 -14.37 -9.11
CA ALA A 151 2.41 -15.68 -9.07
C ALA A 151 2.96 -16.14 -10.44
N SER A 152 2.29 -15.75 -11.54
CA SER A 152 2.71 -16.08 -12.90
C SER A 152 3.67 -15.07 -13.53
N HIS A 153 3.95 -13.94 -12.82
CA HIS A 153 4.84 -12.91 -13.37
C HIS A 153 6.26 -13.44 -13.58
N PRO A 154 6.87 -13.34 -14.76
CA PRO A 154 8.17 -13.96 -15.09
C PRO A 154 9.32 -13.59 -14.14
N LEU A 155 9.28 -12.39 -13.56
CA LEU A 155 10.29 -11.91 -12.61
C LEU A 155 9.99 -12.30 -11.15
N ILE A 156 8.81 -12.86 -10.84
CA ILE A 156 8.41 -13.26 -9.47
C ILE A 156 8.26 -14.78 -9.34
N GLN A 157 7.79 -15.43 -10.37
CA GLN A 157 7.52 -16.87 -10.40
C GLN A 157 8.72 -17.69 -9.88
N GLY A 158 8.45 -18.56 -8.90
CA GLY A 158 9.47 -19.40 -8.26
C GLY A 158 10.41 -18.68 -7.29
N ARG A 159 10.24 -17.36 -7.07
CA ARG A 159 11.08 -16.55 -6.15
C ARG A 159 10.37 -16.14 -4.88
N ALA A 160 9.05 -16.01 -4.92
CA ALA A 160 8.22 -15.70 -3.77
C ALA A 160 6.95 -16.56 -3.76
N GLN A 161 6.47 -16.89 -2.56
CA GLN A 161 5.15 -17.46 -2.36
C GLN A 161 4.12 -16.32 -2.42
N VAL A 162 2.98 -16.56 -3.06
CA VAL A 162 1.92 -15.56 -3.20
C VAL A 162 0.62 -16.16 -2.64
N GLY A 163 -0.06 -15.41 -1.79
CA GLY A 163 -1.36 -15.81 -1.24
C GLY A 163 -2.35 -14.66 -1.27
N GLY A 164 -3.62 -15.00 -1.39
CA GLY A 164 -4.76 -14.10 -1.36
C GLY A 164 -5.55 -14.25 -0.07
N PHE A 165 -5.81 -13.14 0.61
CA PHE A 165 -6.45 -13.10 1.93
C PHE A 165 -7.56 -12.06 1.94
N LEU A 166 -8.62 -12.31 2.69
CA LEU A 166 -9.65 -11.32 2.99
C LEU A 166 -9.51 -10.86 4.43
N TYR A 167 -9.39 -9.55 4.62
CA TYR A 167 -9.38 -8.93 5.94
C TYR A 167 -10.79 -8.45 6.31
N ASP A 168 -11.30 -8.90 7.44
CA ASP A 168 -12.56 -8.42 7.99
C ASP A 168 -12.31 -7.21 8.89
N VAL A 169 -12.77 -6.03 8.46
CA VAL A 169 -12.57 -4.77 9.19
C VAL A 169 -13.38 -4.65 10.48
N ASP A 170 -14.36 -5.52 10.71
CA ASP A 170 -15.18 -5.51 11.93
C ASP A 170 -14.61 -6.42 13.02
N THR A 171 -14.02 -7.53 12.62
CA THR A 171 -13.47 -8.53 13.55
C THR A 171 -11.96 -8.53 13.64
N GLY A 172 -11.26 -7.90 12.69
CA GLY A 172 -9.81 -7.93 12.57
C GLY A 172 -9.26 -9.27 12.08
N ARG A 173 -10.12 -10.20 11.64
CA ARG A 173 -9.70 -11.51 11.15
C ARG A 173 -9.17 -11.44 9.73
N LEU A 174 -8.14 -12.24 9.48
CA LEU A 174 -7.59 -12.49 8.16
C LEU A 174 -7.88 -13.95 7.78
N GLU A 175 -8.53 -14.15 6.63
CA GLU A 175 -8.85 -15.47 6.08
C GLU A 175 -8.10 -15.67 4.77
N GLN A 176 -7.40 -16.78 4.61
CA GLN A 176 -6.78 -17.14 3.33
C GLN A 176 -7.82 -17.76 2.42
N LEU A 177 -7.99 -17.18 1.22
CA LEU A 177 -8.94 -17.62 0.20
C LEU A 177 -8.27 -18.23 -1.03
N VAL A 178 -7.01 -17.84 -1.29
CA VAL A 178 -6.23 -18.26 -2.48
C VAL A 178 -4.79 -18.59 -2.11
#